data_91d573f15a990693e9416f211eab0df9
#
_entry.id   91d573f15a990693e9416f211eab0df9
#
_cell.length_a   1.000
_cell.length_b   1.000
_cell.length_c   1.000
_cell.angle_alpha   90.00
_cell.angle_beta   90.00
_cell.angle_gamma   90.00
#
_symmetry.space_group_name_H-M   'P 1'
#
loop_
_entity.id
_entity.type
_entity.pdbx_description
1 polymer ?
#
loop_
_entity_poly.entity_id
_entity_poly.type
_entity_poly.pdbx_seq_one_letter_code
_entity_poly.pdbx_strand_id
1 'polypeptide(L)'
;PDQWFRAVHATVGPDGALYVCDMVRQYIDHPRYLPKPIRGKLPFRAGTEKGRIWRIVQPGAAAEKQSAEAKAAALKTLQLSQGKLGQAQSLAKLEHLANSADARIRFQAALQIGQVQDAEKTKLLAQVLSAGSDDKWTRAAVFSSMGNLSVELLDELAARRLDKRASQAPALAALGQVIAKTQSQLETSGVIARHLSADSGWREHERTALLDGIIDGASSSIADLVAGNANASANVEAIFASARAKAAAKGGDGAGCLAGIALLGHSSFAAERETLLALLAATEP
;
A
#
# COMPACT_ATOMS: atom_id res chain seq x y z
N PRO A 1 -15.20 -3.91 35.86
CA PRO A 1 -15.34 -3.62 34.43
C PRO A 1 -15.27 -2.09 34.23
N ASP A 2 -14.48 -1.65 33.23
CA ASP A 2 -14.40 -0.23 32.88
C ASP A 2 -15.64 0.14 32.05
N GLN A 3 -16.57 0.89 32.64
CA GLN A 3 -17.78 1.35 31.96
C GLN A 3 -17.51 2.38 30.84
N TRP A 4 -16.29 2.87 30.74
CA TRP A 4 -15.86 3.85 29.74
C TRP A 4 -15.22 3.22 28.51
N PHE A 5 -14.85 1.94 28.60
CA PHE A 5 -14.22 1.23 27.49
C PHE A 5 -15.22 1.02 26.34
N ARG A 6 -14.89 1.56 25.18
CA ARG A 6 -15.65 1.42 23.92
C ARG A 6 -14.70 1.14 22.77
N ALA A 7 -14.48 -0.12 22.51
CA ALA A 7 -13.70 -0.56 21.37
C ALA A 7 -14.43 -0.20 20.09
N VAL A 8 -13.80 0.59 19.22
CA VAL A 8 -14.35 1.02 17.92
C VAL A 8 -13.60 0.44 16.76
N HIS A 9 -12.34 0.00 16.96
CA HIS A 9 -11.53 -0.67 15.97
C HIS A 9 -10.49 -1.54 16.64
N ALA A 10 -10.15 -2.66 16.00
CA ALA A 10 -9.06 -3.52 16.44
C ALA A 10 -8.25 -4.02 15.22
N THR A 11 -6.93 -4.02 15.35
CA THR A 11 -6.02 -4.51 14.31
C THR A 11 -4.76 -5.10 14.92
N VAL A 12 -4.12 -6.03 14.21
CA VAL A 12 -2.81 -6.55 14.59
C VAL A 12 -1.74 -5.61 14.07
N GLY A 13 -0.89 -5.14 14.95
CA GLY A 13 0.25 -4.27 14.62
C GLY A 13 1.45 -5.05 14.07
N PRO A 14 2.47 -4.32 13.57
CA PRO A 14 3.66 -4.94 13.00
C PRO A 14 4.53 -5.71 14.00
N ASP A 15 4.29 -5.51 15.29
CA ASP A 15 4.92 -6.22 16.41
C ASP A 15 4.13 -7.47 16.86
N GLY A 16 3.07 -7.84 16.13
CA GLY A 16 2.21 -8.97 16.44
C GLY A 16 1.22 -8.74 17.59
N ALA A 17 1.25 -7.57 18.24
CA ALA A 17 0.29 -7.22 19.29
C ALA A 17 -1.05 -6.80 18.70
N LEU A 18 -2.13 -7.04 19.44
CA LEU A 18 -3.45 -6.51 19.09
C LEU A 18 -3.57 -5.06 19.59
N TYR A 19 -3.83 -4.14 18.65
CA TYR A 19 -4.10 -2.75 18.97
C TYR A 19 -5.60 -2.49 18.91
N VAL A 20 -6.14 -1.93 19.97
CA VAL A 20 -7.58 -1.63 20.09
C VAL A 20 -7.76 -0.14 20.32
N CYS A 21 -8.47 0.51 19.42
CA CYS A 21 -8.88 1.90 19.59
C CYS A 21 -10.07 1.95 20.54
N ASP A 22 -9.91 2.67 21.63
CA ASP A 22 -10.94 2.87 22.65
C ASP A 22 -11.38 4.33 22.65
N MET A 23 -12.63 4.55 22.31
CA MET A 23 -13.21 5.89 22.21
C MET A 23 -13.41 6.55 23.59
N VAL A 24 -13.36 5.82 24.67
CA VAL A 24 -13.58 6.27 26.05
C VAL A 24 -14.88 7.07 26.21
N ARG A 25 -15.99 6.38 26.16
CA ARG A 25 -17.32 6.97 26.29
C ARG A 25 -18.15 6.19 27.29
N GLN A 26 -18.80 6.88 28.19
CA GLN A 26 -19.81 6.26 29.04
C GLN A 26 -21.10 5.99 28.24
N TYR A 27 -21.50 6.92 27.40
CA TYR A 27 -22.67 6.85 26.54
C TYR A 27 -22.27 7.10 25.09
N ILE A 28 -22.71 6.25 24.17
CA ILE A 28 -22.46 6.35 22.72
C ILE A 28 -23.73 6.63 21.91
N ASP A 29 -24.90 6.44 22.52
CA ASP A 29 -26.17 6.72 21.88
C ASP A 29 -26.42 8.21 21.70
N HIS A 30 -27.12 8.55 20.61
CA HIS A 30 -27.51 9.93 20.39
C HIS A 30 -28.62 10.32 21.39
N PRO A 31 -28.55 11.50 22.05
CA PRO A 31 -29.56 11.94 23.03
C PRO A 31 -31.00 11.84 22.57
N ARG A 32 -31.27 11.93 21.26
CA ARG A 32 -32.62 11.81 20.66
C ARG A 32 -33.32 10.49 20.94
N TYR A 33 -32.58 9.41 21.10
CA TYR A 33 -33.12 8.06 21.31
C TYR A 33 -33.55 7.81 22.75
N LEU A 34 -33.23 8.75 23.67
CA LEU A 34 -33.58 8.63 25.08
C LEU A 34 -34.86 9.38 25.41
N PRO A 35 -35.64 8.90 26.40
CA PRO A 35 -36.79 9.61 26.91
C PRO A 35 -36.41 11.02 27.44
N LYS A 36 -37.28 12.01 27.15
CA LYS A 36 -37.02 13.40 27.48
C LYS A 36 -36.60 13.65 28.96
N PRO A 37 -37.17 12.95 30.00
CA PRO A 37 -36.79 13.18 31.40
C PRO A 37 -35.34 12.80 31.73
N ILE A 38 -34.71 11.90 30.96
CA ILE A 38 -33.34 11.40 31.20
C ILE A 38 -32.33 12.14 30.33
N ARG A 39 -32.76 12.64 29.19
CA ARG A 39 -31.89 13.23 28.14
C ARG A 39 -30.98 14.36 28.66
N GLY A 40 -31.45 15.21 29.54
CA GLY A 40 -30.66 16.29 30.10
C GLY A 40 -29.82 15.93 31.32
N LYS A 41 -29.94 14.69 31.82
CA LYS A 41 -29.27 14.26 33.06
C LYS A 41 -27.99 13.46 32.80
N LEU A 42 -27.76 13.00 31.56
CA LEU A 42 -26.64 12.16 31.23
C LEU A 42 -25.50 12.94 30.56
N PRO A 43 -24.25 12.72 30.96
CA PRO A 43 -23.09 13.43 30.43
C PRO A 43 -22.59 12.83 29.09
N PHE A 44 -23.36 12.96 27.99
CA PHE A 44 -23.04 12.38 26.69
C PHE A 44 -21.68 12.79 26.10
N ARG A 45 -21.16 13.94 26.53
CA ARG A 45 -19.85 14.42 26.06
C ARG A 45 -18.71 14.02 27.00
N ALA A 46 -18.99 13.36 28.11
CA ALA A 46 -17.93 12.91 29.01
C ALA A 46 -17.01 11.91 28.29
N GLY A 47 -15.70 12.14 28.35
CA GLY A 47 -14.68 11.34 27.72
C GLY A 47 -14.28 11.77 26.31
N THR A 48 -14.81 12.90 25.75
CA THR A 48 -14.44 13.40 24.40
C THR A 48 -12.94 13.60 24.21
N GLU A 49 -12.23 13.96 25.28
CA GLU A 49 -10.79 14.26 25.28
C GLU A 49 -9.92 13.05 25.70
N LYS A 50 -10.53 11.84 25.85
CA LYS A 50 -9.88 10.71 26.53
C LYS A 50 -9.69 9.47 25.66
N GLY A 51 -9.69 9.59 24.33
CA GLY A 51 -9.43 8.46 23.45
C GLY A 51 -8.11 7.74 23.80
N ARG A 52 -8.08 6.41 23.73
CA ARG A 52 -6.94 5.55 24.07
C ARG A 52 -6.70 4.54 22.97
N ILE A 53 -5.44 4.11 22.84
CA ILE A 53 -5.08 2.93 22.07
C ILE A 53 -4.48 1.92 23.02
N TRP A 54 -5.12 0.77 23.14
CA TRP A 54 -4.64 -0.35 23.92
C TRP A 54 -3.73 -1.22 23.06
N ARG A 55 -2.60 -1.63 23.63
CA ARG A 55 -1.73 -2.65 23.06
C ARG A 55 -1.85 -3.90 23.91
N ILE A 56 -2.46 -4.94 23.36
CA ILE A 56 -2.74 -6.19 24.03
C ILE A 56 -1.77 -7.25 23.53
N VAL A 57 -1.08 -7.91 24.46
CA VAL A 57 -0.17 -9.02 24.20
C VAL A 57 -0.66 -10.26 24.93
N GLN A 58 -0.45 -11.45 24.35
CA GLN A 58 -0.82 -12.70 25.00
C GLN A 58 0.06 -12.92 26.24
N PRO A 59 -0.50 -13.20 27.43
CA PRO A 59 0.30 -13.57 28.60
C PRO A 59 1.10 -14.82 28.31
N GLY A 60 2.39 -14.81 28.57
CA GLY A 60 3.28 -15.96 28.30
C GLY A 60 3.68 -16.18 26.84
N ALA A 61 3.07 -15.54 25.85
CA ALA A 61 3.80 -15.23 24.64
C ALA A 61 5.02 -14.46 25.15
N ALA A 62 6.21 -15.08 25.09
CA ALA A 62 7.44 -14.32 25.18
C ALA A 62 7.15 -13.14 24.26
N ALA A 63 6.99 -11.92 24.80
CA ALA A 63 7.10 -10.72 24.01
C ALA A 63 8.32 -11.03 23.18
N GLU A 64 8.08 -11.35 21.87
CA GLU A 64 9.17 -11.72 20.99
C GLU A 64 10.22 -10.72 21.36
N LYS A 65 11.34 -11.17 21.96
CA LYS A 65 12.28 -10.26 22.61
C LYS A 65 12.54 -9.24 21.52
N GLN A 66 11.93 -8.05 21.66
CA GLN A 66 12.22 -6.98 20.71
C GLN A 66 13.73 -7.01 20.63
N SER A 67 14.26 -7.46 19.50
CA SER A 67 15.67 -7.73 19.42
C SER A 67 16.36 -6.50 19.99
N ALA A 68 17.47 -6.63 20.67
CA ALA A 68 18.18 -5.48 21.21
C ALA A 68 18.37 -4.41 20.12
N GLU A 69 18.44 -4.85 18.85
CA GLU A 69 18.44 -4.02 17.64
C GLU A 69 17.13 -3.26 17.40
N ALA A 70 15.96 -3.87 17.54
CA ALA A 70 14.67 -3.19 17.36
C ALA A 70 14.43 -2.13 18.44
N LYS A 71 14.83 -2.39 19.70
CA LYS A 71 14.81 -1.40 20.78
C LYS A 71 15.82 -0.29 20.53
N ALA A 72 17.03 -0.63 20.10
CA ALA A 72 18.08 0.33 19.77
C ALA A 72 17.69 1.18 18.55
N ALA A 73 17.03 0.60 17.54
CA ALA A 73 16.52 1.33 16.38
C ALA A 73 15.39 2.29 16.77
N ALA A 74 14.42 1.85 17.58
CA ALA A 74 13.34 2.70 18.09
C ALA A 74 13.87 3.87 18.92
N LEU A 75 14.84 3.62 19.80
CA LEU A 75 15.49 4.66 20.60
C LEU A 75 16.30 5.62 19.73
N LYS A 76 17.07 5.12 18.76
CA LYS A 76 17.83 5.95 17.81
C LYS A 76 16.89 6.78 16.93
N THR A 77 15.74 6.23 16.56
CA THR A 77 14.70 6.91 15.79
C THR A 77 14.09 8.07 16.58
N LEU A 78 13.80 7.87 17.85
CA LEU A 78 13.36 8.94 18.76
C LEU A 78 14.44 10.05 18.92
N GLN A 79 15.71 9.69 18.93
CA GLN A 79 16.82 10.66 18.99
C GLN A 79 16.94 11.48 17.70
N LEU A 80 16.67 10.89 16.53
CA LEU A 80 16.62 11.60 15.24
C LEU A 80 15.51 12.63 15.22
N SER A 81 14.31 12.27 15.71
CA SER A 81 13.15 13.16 15.77
C SER A 81 13.33 14.35 16.71
N GLN A 82 14.30 14.29 17.64
CA GLN A 82 14.60 15.37 18.59
C GLN A 82 15.67 16.36 18.11
N GLY A 83 16.08 16.30 16.84
CA GLY A 83 17.02 17.27 16.25
C GLY A 83 18.45 17.24 16.83
N LYS A 84 18.82 16.17 17.56
CA LYS A 84 20.14 16.03 18.21
C LYS A 84 21.29 15.60 17.30
N LEU A 85 21.01 15.32 16.01
CA LEU A 85 21.99 14.89 15.03
C LEU A 85 22.01 15.84 13.84
N GLY A 86 23.20 16.10 13.31
CA GLY A 86 23.35 16.82 12.04
C GLY A 86 22.65 16.08 10.89
N GLN A 87 22.19 16.80 9.87
CA GLN A 87 21.39 16.26 8.75
C GLN A 87 22.09 15.08 8.06
N ALA A 88 23.38 15.20 7.74
CA ALA A 88 24.14 14.14 7.08
C ALA A 88 24.26 12.84 7.93
N GLN A 89 24.49 12.98 9.24
CA GLN A 89 24.54 11.83 10.15
C GLN A 89 23.17 11.18 10.32
N SER A 90 22.10 11.96 10.23
CA SER A 90 20.73 11.46 10.25
C SER A 90 20.42 10.64 9.01
N LEU A 91 20.78 11.12 7.82
CA LEU A 91 20.58 10.42 6.56
C LEU A 91 21.33 9.09 6.50
N ALA A 92 22.61 9.06 6.85
CA ALA A 92 23.41 7.83 6.87
C ALA A 92 22.84 6.75 7.83
N LYS A 93 22.28 7.18 8.96
CA LYS A 93 21.60 6.26 9.90
C LYS A 93 20.29 5.74 9.34
N LEU A 94 19.49 6.60 8.71
CA LEU A 94 18.25 6.21 8.07
C LEU A 94 18.49 5.24 6.92
N GLU A 95 19.54 5.45 6.13
CA GLU A 95 19.99 4.52 5.09
C GLU A 95 20.32 3.14 5.65
N HIS A 96 21.08 3.08 6.73
CA HIS A 96 21.38 1.82 7.41
C HIS A 96 20.11 1.12 7.92
N LEU A 97 19.19 1.85 8.53
CA LEU A 97 17.92 1.31 9.05
C LEU A 97 16.96 0.87 7.91
N ALA A 98 16.97 1.58 6.79
CA ALA A 98 16.21 1.23 5.59
C ALA A 98 16.59 -0.14 5.01
N ASN A 99 17.85 -0.55 5.18
CA ASN A 99 18.38 -1.84 4.73
C ASN A 99 18.25 -2.97 5.77
N SER A 100 17.65 -2.72 6.92
CA SER A 100 17.52 -3.73 7.98
C SER A 100 16.77 -4.98 7.49
N ALA A 101 17.23 -6.16 7.92
CA ALA A 101 16.51 -7.41 7.71
C ALA A 101 15.19 -7.46 8.50
N ASP A 102 15.09 -6.74 9.64
CA ASP A 102 13.90 -6.68 10.48
C ASP A 102 12.86 -5.72 9.89
N ALA A 103 11.67 -6.24 9.53
CA ALA A 103 10.57 -5.46 8.95
C ALA A 103 10.08 -4.34 9.89
N ARG A 104 10.16 -4.53 11.21
CA ARG A 104 9.77 -3.53 12.20
C ARG A 104 10.72 -2.32 12.19
N ILE A 105 12.00 -2.58 11.95
CA ILE A 105 13.01 -1.53 11.81
C ILE A 105 12.78 -0.76 10.51
N ARG A 106 12.53 -1.46 9.40
CA ARG A 106 12.20 -0.82 8.12
C ARG A 106 10.92 0.04 8.21
N PHE A 107 9.89 -0.47 8.88
CA PHE A 107 8.66 0.29 9.14
C PHE A 107 8.94 1.61 9.87
N GLN A 108 9.69 1.56 10.96
CA GLN A 108 10.04 2.76 11.72
C GLN A 108 10.95 3.71 10.92
N ALA A 109 11.90 3.16 10.15
CA ALA A 109 12.75 3.94 9.26
C ALA A 109 11.90 4.71 8.23
N ALA A 110 10.93 4.07 7.59
CA ALA A 110 10.04 4.72 6.62
C ALA A 110 9.32 5.93 7.22
N LEU A 111 8.76 5.80 8.42
CA LEU A 111 8.07 6.90 9.11
C LEU A 111 9.01 8.07 9.42
N GLN A 112 10.27 7.78 9.78
CA GLN A 112 11.27 8.83 10.03
C GLN A 112 11.79 9.48 8.76
N ILE A 113 11.99 8.70 7.69
CA ILE A 113 12.32 9.23 6.37
C ILE A 113 11.24 10.21 5.91
N GLY A 114 9.97 9.97 6.28
CA GLY A 114 8.86 10.87 6.01
C GLY A 114 9.06 12.29 6.55
N GLN A 115 9.81 12.46 7.62
CA GLN A 115 10.09 13.76 8.25
C GLN A 115 11.29 14.49 7.60
N VAL A 116 12.03 13.81 6.74
CA VAL A 116 13.19 14.40 6.05
C VAL A 116 12.73 15.32 4.93
N GLN A 117 13.32 16.52 4.86
CA GLN A 117 13.09 17.51 3.80
C GLN A 117 14.30 17.53 2.85
N ASP A 118 14.62 16.38 2.26
CA ASP A 118 15.81 16.21 1.43
C ASP A 118 15.46 15.44 0.15
N ALA A 119 16.19 15.71 -0.94
CA ALA A 119 16.03 15.00 -2.21
C ALA A 119 16.28 13.48 -2.08
N GLU A 120 17.09 13.05 -1.09
CA GLU A 120 17.35 11.64 -0.80
C GLU A 120 16.13 10.91 -0.19
N LYS A 121 15.08 11.63 0.24
CA LYS A 121 13.87 11.04 0.83
C LYS A 121 13.28 9.95 -0.04
N THR A 122 13.05 10.23 -1.32
CA THR A 122 12.41 9.30 -2.26
C THR A 122 13.27 8.06 -2.48
N LYS A 123 14.58 8.25 -2.60
CA LYS A 123 15.55 7.17 -2.74
C LYS A 123 15.58 6.24 -1.52
N LEU A 124 15.55 6.80 -0.32
CA LEU A 124 15.50 6.01 0.93
C LEU A 124 14.16 5.27 1.07
N LEU A 125 13.03 5.91 0.71
CA LEU A 125 11.73 5.25 0.71
C LEU A 125 11.66 4.11 -0.32
N ALA A 126 12.22 4.29 -1.51
CA ALA A 126 12.34 3.25 -2.52
C ALA A 126 13.18 2.06 -2.03
N GLN A 127 14.22 2.33 -1.26
CA GLN A 127 15.06 1.31 -0.63
C GLN A 127 14.28 0.47 0.39
N VAL A 128 13.54 1.12 1.30
CA VAL A 128 12.67 0.45 2.27
C VAL A 128 11.62 -0.40 1.54
N LEU A 129 10.96 0.16 0.53
CA LEU A 129 9.91 -0.51 -0.22
C LEU A 129 10.44 -1.72 -0.98
N SER A 130 11.61 -1.60 -1.63
CA SER A 130 12.27 -2.71 -2.34
C SER A 130 12.61 -3.88 -1.42
N ALA A 131 12.98 -3.61 -0.17
CA ALA A 131 13.36 -4.62 0.82
C ALA A 131 12.14 -5.27 1.50
N GLY A 132 10.96 -4.66 1.43
CA GLY A 132 9.76 -5.09 2.14
C GLY A 132 8.46 -4.97 1.33
N SER A 133 8.53 -5.19 0.01
CA SER A 133 7.38 -5.06 -0.89
C SER A 133 6.19 -5.96 -0.52
N ASP A 134 6.43 -7.13 0.07
CA ASP A 134 5.40 -8.09 0.47
C ASP A 134 4.75 -7.74 1.82
N ASP A 135 5.45 -6.97 2.67
CA ASP A 135 4.93 -6.56 3.97
C ASP A 135 3.98 -5.36 3.85
N LYS A 136 2.69 -5.60 4.14
CA LYS A 136 1.65 -4.56 4.08
C LYS A 136 1.94 -3.35 4.97
N TRP A 137 2.60 -3.55 6.10
CA TRP A 137 2.91 -2.49 7.05
C TRP A 137 4.06 -1.61 6.55
N THR A 138 5.08 -2.22 5.98
CA THR A 138 6.17 -1.49 5.31
C THR A 138 5.62 -0.64 4.17
N ARG A 139 4.75 -1.20 3.32
CA ARG A 139 4.08 -0.42 2.25
C ARG A 139 3.28 0.76 2.82
N ALA A 140 2.45 0.51 3.84
CA ALA A 140 1.65 1.56 4.48
C ALA A 140 2.52 2.69 5.05
N ALA A 141 3.64 2.35 5.72
CA ALA A 141 4.57 3.33 6.26
C ALA A 141 5.24 4.17 5.16
N VAL A 142 5.67 3.53 4.07
CA VAL A 142 6.29 4.23 2.92
C VAL A 142 5.27 5.18 2.28
N PHE A 143 4.05 4.71 2.00
CA PHE A 143 3.04 5.52 1.32
C PHE A 143 2.52 6.68 2.19
N SER A 144 2.44 6.50 3.51
CA SER A 144 2.12 7.60 4.42
C SER A 144 3.25 8.64 4.53
N SER A 145 4.47 8.25 4.18
CA SER A 145 5.68 9.06 4.32
C SER A 145 6.12 9.76 3.04
N MET A 146 5.68 9.29 1.87
CA MET A 146 6.12 9.84 0.58
C MET A 146 5.48 11.20 0.26
N GLY A 147 4.30 11.51 0.80
CA GLY A 147 3.55 12.73 0.45
C GLY A 147 3.05 12.67 -1.01
N ASN A 148 3.36 13.69 -1.79
CA ASN A 148 3.00 13.78 -3.23
C ASN A 148 4.07 13.20 -4.19
N LEU A 149 5.09 12.49 -3.68
CA LEU A 149 6.22 11.98 -4.44
C LEU A 149 5.98 10.55 -4.99
N SER A 150 4.74 10.24 -5.37
CA SER A 150 4.39 8.88 -5.81
C SER A 150 5.01 8.48 -7.16
N VAL A 151 5.13 9.41 -8.08
CA VAL A 151 5.75 9.18 -9.40
C VAL A 151 7.27 9.05 -9.26
N GLU A 152 7.89 9.97 -8.50
CA GLU A 152 9.31 9.93 -8.22
C GLU A 152 9.72 8.65 -7.47
N LEU A 153 8.86 8.15 -6.57
CA LEU A 153 9.08 6.88 -5.90
C LEU A 153 9.05 5.70 -6.89
N LEU A 154 8.16 5.73 -7.86
CA LEU A 154 8.09 4.73 -8.91
C LEU A 154 9.34 4.77 -9.82
N ASP A 155 9.78 5.98 -10.21
CA ASP A 155 11.00 6.19 -11.00
C ASP A 155 12.24 5.66 -10.25
N GLU A 156 12.36 5.93 -8.95
CA GLU A 156 13.45 5.42 -8.12
C GLU A 156 13.43 3.89 -7.96
N LEU A 157 12.24 3.30 -7.86
CA LEU A 157 12.10 1.84 -7.84
C LEU A 157 12.55 1.23 -9.16
N ALA A 158 12.16 1.82 -10.30
CA ALA A 158 12.55 1.36 -11.63
C ALA A 158 14.06 1.45 -11.85
N ALA A 159 14.70 2.54 -11.37
CA ALA A 159 16.14 2.73 -11.50
C ALA A 159 16.99 1.68 -10.73
N ARG A 160 16.42 1.03 -9.74
CA ARG A 160 17.13 0.09 -8.85
C ARG A 160 17.40 -1.29 -9.45
N ARG A 161 17.10 -1.56 -10.69
CA ARG A 161 17.30 -2.84 -11.41
C ARG A 161 17.22 -4.08 -10.52
N LEU A 162 16.11 -4.80 -10.58
CA LEU A 162 15.72 -5.78 -9.57
C LEU A 162 15.95 -7.23 -10.02
N ASP A 163 16.94 -7.52 -10.81
CA ASP A 163 17.17 -8.82 -11.48
C ASP A 163 17.19 -10.05 -10.56
N LYS A 164 17.37 -9.87 -9.26
CA LYS A 164 17.48 -10.96 -8.28
C LYS A 164 16.58 -10.81 -7.04
N ARG A 165 15.58 -9.94 -7.06
CA ARG A 165 14.76 -9.65 -5.89
C ARG A 165 13.38 -10.30 -5.95
N ALA A 166 12.73 -10.38 -4.78
CA ALA A 166 11.31 -10.71 -4.66
C ALA A 166 10.46 -9.82 -5.58
N SER A 167 9.30 -10.32 -5.99
CA SER A 167 8.36 -9.58 -6.82
C SER A 167 7.96 -8.26 -6.16
N GLN A 168 7.95 -7.19 -6.94
CA GLN A 168 7.47 -5.89 -6.50
C GLN A 168 5.96 -5.69 -6.79
N ALA A 169 5.30 -6.70 -7.35
CA ALA A 169 3.89 -6.59 -7.76
C ALA A 169 2.95 -6.03 -6.68
N PRO A 170 2.99 -6.47 -5.39
CA PRO A 170 2.11 -5.91 -4.37
C PRO A 170 2.37 -4.42 -4.07
N ALA A 171 3.63 -3.99 -4.16
CA ALA A 171 3.99 -2.58 -3.98
C ALA A 171 3.57 -1.74 -5.19
N LEU A 172 3.75 -2.27 -6.40
CA LEU A 172 3.40 -1.60 -7.65
C LEU A 172 1.89 -1.44 -7.80
N ALA A 173 1.08 -2.47 -7.47
CA ALA A 173 -0.37 -2.36 -7.45
C ALA A 173 -0.84 -1.24 -6.50
N ALA A 174 -0.35 -1.23 -5.27
CA ALA A 174 -0.72 -0.20 -4.30
C ALA A 174 -0.22 1.19 -4.71
N LEU A 175 0.98 1.31 -5.29
CA LEU A 175 1.51 2.58 -5.78
C LEU A 175 0.75 3.09 -7.01
N GLY A 176 0.37 2.21 -7.94
CA GLY A 176 -0.50 2.51 -9.07
C GLY A 176 -1.84 3.11 -8.63
N GLN A 177 -2.45 2.52 -7.61
CA GLN A 177 -3.70 3.02 -7.03
C GLN A 177 -3.53 4.43 -6.43
N VAL A 178 -2.41 4.71 -5.75
CA VAL A 178 -2.11 6.04 -5.21
C VAL A 178 -1.88 7.04 -6.34
N ILE A 179 -1.08 6.68 -7.36
CA ILE A 179 -0.80 7.54 -8.51
C ILE A 179 -2.11 7.95 -9.19
N ALA A 180 -2.98 7.00 -9.52
CA ALA A 180 -4.24 7.29 -10.19
C ALA A 180 -5.20 8.18 -9.37
N LYS A 181 -5.11 8.13 -8.02
CA LYS A 181 -5.90 8.97 -7.11
C LYS A 181 -5.34 10.36 -6.90
N THR A 182 -4.03 10.53 -7.01
CA THR A 182 -3.35 11.77 -6.59
C THR A 182 -2.80 12.59 -7.75
N GLN A 183 -2.53 11.96 -8.89
CA GLN A 183 -1.98 12.61 -10.07
C GLN A 183 -3.09 12.98 -11.07
N SER A 184 -2.78 13.92 -11.95
CA SER A 184 -3.65 14.25 -13.08
C SER A 184 -3.73 13.10 -14.08
N GLN A 185 -4.78 13.09 -14.90
CA GLN A 185 -4.92 12.12 -15.99
C GLN A 185 -3.70 12.13 -16.94
N LEU A 186 -3.17 13.31 -17.26
CA LEU A 186 -2.00 13.45 -18.13
C LEU A 186 -0.75 12.82 -17.52
N GLU A 187 -0.50 13.05 -16.22
CA GLU A 187 0.63 12.47 -15.49
C GLU A 187 0.48 10.96 -15.37
N THR A 188 -0.72 10.46 -15.04
CA THR A 188 -1.02 9.02 -14.99
C THR A 188 -0.79 8.37 -16.35
N SER A 189 -1.23 8.99 -17.45
CA SER A 189 -0.97 8.52 -18.82
C SER A 189 0.53 8.51 -19.15
N GLY A 190 1.28 9.49 -18.69
CA GLY A 190 2.74 9.53 -18.80
C GLY A 190 3.43 8.39 -18.04
N VAL A 191 2.93 8.04 -16.86
CA VAL A 191 3.40 6.87 -16.07
C VAL A 191 3.12 5.58 -16.83
N ILE A 192 1.92 5.39 -17.38
CA ILE A 192 1.56 4.24 -18.21
C ILE A 192 2.52 4.11 -19.41
N ALA A 193 2.78 5.21 -20.10
CA ALA A 193 3.67 5.20 -21.27
C ALA A 193 5.11 4.79 -20.92
N ARG A 194 5.64 5.23 -19.78
CA ARG A 194 7.02 4.94 -19.36
C ARG A 194 7.18 3.58 -18.70
N HIS A 195 6.32 3.25 -17.75
CA HIS A 195 6.53 2.11 -16.86
C HIS A 195 5.84 0.82 -17.29
N LEU A 196 4.86 0.89 -18.21
CA LEU A 196 4.22 -0.33 -18.75
C LEU A 196 4.85 -0.82 -20.07
N SER A 197 5.81 -0.10 -20.63
CA SER A 197 6.59 -0.55 -21.79
C SER A 197 7.32 -1.86 -21.50
N ALA A 198 7.48 -2.70 -22.51
CA ALA A 198 8.28 -3.92 -22.43
C ALA A 198 9.73 -3.63 -22.01
N ASP A 199 10.25 -2.46 -22.39
CA ASP A 199 11.63 -2.02 -22.11
C ASP A 199 11.77 -1.30 -20.76
N SER A 200 10.70 -1.17 -19.98
CA SER A 200 10.70 -0.47 -18.68
C SER A 200 11.58 -1.12 -17.61
N GLY A 201 12.02 -2.36 -17.84
CA GLY A 201 12.77 -3.17 -16.87
C GLY A 201 11.90 -3.91 -15.85
N TRP A 202 10.60 -3.65 -15.81
CA TRP A 202 9.64 -4.42 -15.02
C TRP A 202 9.29 -5.74 -15.68
N ARG A 203 9.13 -6.80 -14.85
CA ARG A 203 8.59 -8.07 -15.34
C ARG A 203 7.13 -7.91 -15.75
N GLU A 204 6.65 -8.78 -16.60
CA GLU A 204 5.28 -8.70 -17.11
C GLU A 204 4.23 -8.66 -15.99
N HIS A 205 4.31 -9.56 -15.01
CA HIS A 205 3.38 -9.58 -13.89
C HIS A 205 3.46 -8.33 -13.00
N GLU A 206 4.60 -7.66 -12.95
CA GLU A 206 4.81 -6.38 -12.25
C GLU A 206 4.16 -5.22 -13.00
N ARG A 207 4.30 -5.19 -14.33
CA ARG A 207 3.58 -4.22 -15.17
C ARG A 207 2.07 -4.41 -15.10
N THR A 208 1.62 -5.66 -15.12
CA THR A 208 0.20 -6.00 -14.92
C THR A 208 -0.31 -5.50 -13.57
N ALA A 209 0.44 -5.74 -12.49
CA ALA A 209 0.05 -5.27 -11.16
C ALA A 209 0.01 -3.75 -11.05
N LEU A 210 0.95 -3.05 -11.69
CA LEU A 210 0.93 -1.58 -11.75
C LEU A 210 -0.30 -1.07 -12.51
N LEU A 211 -0.63 -1.67 -13.65
CA LEU A 211 -1.82 -1.33 -14.43
C LEU A 211 -3.10 -1.59 -13.64
N ASP A 212 -3.23 -2.75 -13.01
CA ASP A 212 -4.36 -3.12 -12.19
C ASP A 212 -4.59 -2.10 -11.06
N GLY A 213 -3.53 -1.74 -10.35
CA GLY A 213 -3.58 -0.68 -9.35
C GLY A 213 -3.99 0.69 -9.91
N ILE A 214 -3.51 1.07 -11.09
CA ILE A 214 -3.92 2.33 -11.74
C ILE A 214 -5.42 2.29 -12.08
N ILE A 215 -5.92 1.18 -12.61
CA ILE A 215 -7.34 1.02 -12.95
C ILE A 215 -8.19 1.10 -11.68
N ASP A 216 -7.82 0.39 -10.62
CA ASP A 216 -8.52 0.40 -9.34
C ASP A 216 -8.54 1.79 -8.67
N GLY A 217 -7.52 2.59 -8.90
CA GLY A 217 -7.40 3.94 -8.34
C GLY A 217 -8.11 5.00 -9.15
N ALA A 218 -8.31 4.76 -10.44
CA ALA A 218 -8.82 5.76 -11.38
C ALA A 218 -10.34 5.99 -11.21
N SER A 219 -10.76 7.20 -11.42
CA SER A 219 -12.18 7.59 -11.51
C SER A 219 -12.75 7.57 -12.93
N SER A 220 -11.88 7.39 -13.94
CA SER A 220 -12.20 7.32 -15.37
C SER A 220 -11.84 5.96 -15.95
N SER A 221 -12.38 5.63 -17.13
CA SER A 221 -12.03 4.39 -17.81
C SER A 221 -10.56 4.37 -18.25
N ILE A 222 -10.00 3.16 -18.43
CA ILE A 222 -8.63 3.02 -18.95
C ILE A 222 -8.50 3.64 -20.35
N ALA A 223 -9.54 3.59 -21.16
CA ALA A 223 -9.56 4.21 -22.48
C ALA A 223 -9.42 5.73 -22.39
N ASP A 224 -10.11 6.35 -21.43
CA ASP A 224 -9.99 7.80 -21.19
C ASP A 224 -8.60 8.16 -20.67
N LEU A 225 -8.05 7.35 -19.77
CA LEU A 225 -6.71 7.58 -19.20
C LEU A 225 -5.60 7.61 -20.26
N VAL A 226 -5.70 6.77 -21.28
CA VAL A 226 -4.68 6.70 -22.34
C VAL A 226 -5.02 7.53 -23.58
N ALA A 227 -6.19 8.18 -23.60
CA ALA A 227 -6.63 9.00 -24.71
C ALA A 227 -5.59 10.10 -25.03
N GLY A 228 -5.18 10.19 -26.30
CA GLY A 228 -4.18 11.18 -26.74
C GLY A 228 -2.71 10.80 -26.46
N ASN A 229 -2.44 9.62 -25.86
CA ASN A 229 -1.09 9.11 -25.65
C ASN A 229 -0.91 7.74 -26.34
N ALA A 230 -0.34 7.74 -27.54
CA ALA A 230 -0.19 6.55 -28.36
C ALA A 230 0.67 5.46 -27.68
N ASN A 231 1.72 5.85 -26.95
CA ASN A 231 2.58 4.90 -26.24
C ASN A 231 1.84 4.25 -25.05
N ALA A 232 1.07 5.05 -24.30
CA ALA A 232 0.25 4.51 -23.22
C ALA A 232 -0.79 3.53 -23.75
N SER A 233 -1.49 3.88 -24.82
CA SER A 233 -2.48 3.00 -25.49
C SER A 233 -1.85 1.69 -25.96
N ALA A 234 -0.69 1.74 -26.62
CA ALA A 234 0.02 0.57 -27.11
C ALA A 234 0.47 -0.35 -25.96
N ASN A 235 0.98 0.20 -24.87
CA ASN A 235 1.42 -0.55 -23.70
C ASN A 235 0.25 -1.26 -23.01
N VAL A 236 -0.86 -0.58 -22.83
CA VAL A 236 -2.09 -1.15 -22.25
C VAL A 236 -2.59 -2.28 -23.14
N GLU A 237 -2.71 -2.07 -24.45
CA GLU A 237 -3.17 -3.11 -25.37
C GLU A 237 -2.25 -4.34 -25.38
N ALA A 238 -0.93 -4.16 -25.30
CA ALA A 238 0.02 -5.27 -25.18
C ALA A 238 -0.20 -6.11 -23.92
N ILE A 239 -0.51 -5.48 -22.78
CA ILE A 239 -0.82 -6.17 -21.53
C ILE A 239 -2.16 -6.92 -21.63
N PHE A 240 -3.20 -6.31 -22.19
CA PHE A 240 -4.48 -6.97 -22.42
C PHE A 240 -4.37 -8.12 -23.43
N ALA A 241 -3.58 -7.98 -24.49
CA ALA A 241 -3.32 -9.05 -25.44
C ALA A 241 -2.64 -10.27 -24.76
N SER A 242 -1.66 -10.01 -23.88
CA SER A 242 -1.06 -11.08 -23.07
C SER A 242 -2.06 -11.72 -22.12
N ALA A 243 -2.95 -10.93 -21.49
CA ALA A 243 -4.00 -11.43 -20.61
C ALA A 243 -4.98 -12.36 -21.36
N ARG A 244 -5.40 -11.99 -22.60
CA ARG A 244 -6.23 -12.84 -23.47
C ARG A 244 -5.54 -14.16 -23.79
N ALA A 245 -4.25 -14.10 -24.15
CA ALA A 245 -3.49 -15.30 -24.45
C ALA A 245 -3.39 -16.25 -23.25
N LYS A 246 -3.15 -15.72 -22.05
CA LYS A 246 -3.11 -16.49 -20.80
C LYS A 246 -4.48 -17.07 -20.43
N ALA A 247 -5.55 -16.29 -20.57
CA ALA A 247 -6.90 -16.76 -20.32
C ALA A 247 -7.30 -17.92 -21.27
N ALA A 248 -6.89 -17.86 -22.55
CA ALA A 248 -7.20 -18.87 -23.55
C ALA A 248 -6.27 -20.10 -23.53
N ALA A 249 -5.18 -20.09 -22.76
CA ALA A 249 -4.19 -21.18 -22.74
C ALA A 249 -4.77 -22.45 -22.09
N LYS A 250 -5.00 -23.48 -22.89
CA LYS A 250 -5.44 -24.80 -22.40
C LYS A 250 -4.28 -25.51 -21.71
N GLY A 251 -4.49 -25.99 -20.46
CA GLY A 251 -3.47 -26.72 -19.71
C GLY A 251 -2.37 -25.83 -19.11
N GLY A 252 -2.55 -24.52 -19.09
CA GLY A 252 -1.66 -23.57 -18.46
C GLY A 252 -1.79 -23.53 -16.92
N ASP A 253 -0.93 -22.73 -16.28
CA ASP A 253 -1.06 -22.43 -14.85
C ASP A 253 -2.42 -21.77 -14.57
N GLY A 254 -3.27 -22.44 -13.77
CA GLY A 254 -4.59 -21.94 -13.42
C GLY A 254 -4.55 -20.55 -12.78
N ALA A 255 -3.49 -20.22 -12.04
CA ALA A 255 -3.30 -18.91 -11.46
C ALA A 255 -3.08 -17.82 -12.53
N GLY A 256 -2.31 -18.11 -13.57
CA GLY A 256 -2.11 -17.22 -14.71
C GLY A 256 -3.38 -16.98 -15.54
N CYS A 257 -4.19 -18.02 -15.70
CA CYS A 257 -5.49 -17.93 -16.36
C CYS A 257 -6.45 -17.03 -15.57
N LEU A 258 -6.59 -17.25 -14.26
CA LEU A 258 -7.45 -16.43 -13.39
C LEU A 258 -7.01 -14.96 -13.36
N ALA A 259 -5.71 -14.71 -13.29
CA ALA A 259 -5.17 -13.35 -13.33
C ALA A 259 -5.46 -12.67 -14.69
N GLY A 260 -5.36 -13.41 -15.79
CA GLY A 260 -5.74 -12.92 -17.10
C GLY A 260 -7.22 -12.54 -17.16
N ILE A 261 -8.11 -13.43 -16.73
CA ILE A 261 -9.56 -13.17 -16.68
C ILE A 261 -9.91 -11.95 -15.81
N ALA A 262 -9.28 -11.85 -14.64
CA ALA A 262 -9.50 -10.72 -13.74
C ALA A 262 -9.14 -9.39 -14.41
N LEU A 263 -8.00 -9.32 -15.09
CA LEU A 263 -7.59 -8.12 -15.81
C LEU A 263 -8.56 -7.79 -16.98
N LEU A 264 -9.03 -8.79 -17.72
CA LEU A 264 -9.99 -8.59 -18.81
C LEU A 264 -11.33 -8.02 -18.32
N GLY A 265 -11.68 -8.24 -17.03
CA GLY A 265 -12.83 -7.63 -16.38
C GLY A 265 -12.80 -6.10 -16.34
N HIS A 266 -11.63 -5.49 -16.48
CA HIS A 266 -11.44 -4.03 -16.55
C HIS A 266 -11.55 -3.46 -17.98
N SER A 267 -11.62 -4.33 -18.98
CA SER A 267 -11.85 -3.95 -20.38
C SER A 267 -13.35 -3.81 -20.69
N SER A 268 -13.68 -3.29 -21.87
CA SER A 268 -15.06 -3.28 -22.30
C SER A 268 -15.54 -4.68 -22.67
N PHE A 269 -16.75 -5.06 -22.28
CA PHE A 269 -17.34 -6.34 -22.65
C PHE A 269 -17.34 -6.55 -24.18
N ALA A 270 -17.55 -5.49 -24.97
CA ALA A 270 -17.54 -5.57 -26.42
C ALA A 270 -16.18 -6.04 -26.98
N ALA A 271 -15.08 -5.57 -26.37
CA ALA A 271 -13.73 -5.96 -26.76
C ALA A 271 -13.39 -7.41 -26.37
N GLU A 272 -13.88 -7.89 -25.22
CA GLU A 272 -13.50 -9.19 -24.64
C GLU A 272 -14.56 -10.28 -24.86
N ARG A 273 -15.68 -9.96 -25.49
CA ARG A 273 -16.83 -10.86 -25.65
C ARG A 273 -16.47 -12.23 -26.21
N GLU A 274 -15.68 -12.26 -27.28
CA GLU A 274 -15.31 -13.52 -27.93
C GLU A 274 -14.42 -14.39 -27.02
N THR A 275 -13.43 -13.79 -26.37
CA THR A 275 -12.55 -14.47 -25.42
C THR A 275 -13.35 -15.03 -24.23
N LEU A 276 -14.23 -14.23 -23.62
CA LEU A 276 -15.03 -14.65 -22.48
C LEU A 276 -16.05 -15.73 -22.84
N LEU A 277 -16.69 -15.64 -24.01
CA LEU A 277 -17.60 -16.68 -24.47
C LEU A 277 -16.88 -17.99 -24.81
N ALA A 278 -15.67 -17.92 -25.37
CA ALA A 278 -14.86 -19.10 -25.62
C ALA A 278 -14.48 -19.83 -24.31
N LEU A 279 -14.19 -19.08 -23.25
CA LEU A 279 -13.90 -19.65 -21.93
C LEU A 279 -15.13 -20.34 -21.30
N LEU A 280 -16.33 -19.77 -21.49
CA LEU A 280 -17.57 -20.38 -21.00
C LEU A 280 -18.00 -21.61 -21.82
N ALA A 281 -17.62 -21.66 -23.08
CA ALA A 281 -17.89 -22.80 -23.97
C ALA A 281 -16.91 -23.97 -23.80
N ALA A 282 -15.77 -23.77 -23.13
CA ALA A 282 -14.84 -24.82 -22.78
C ALA A 282 -15.49 -25.71 -21.71
N THR A 283 -16.18 -26.76 -22.16
CA THR A 283 -16.63 -27.83 -21.27
C THR A 283 -15.39 -28.48 -20.66
N GLU A 284 -15.19 -28.26 -19.38
CA GLU A 284 -14.27 -29.06 -18.58
C GLU A 284 -14.71 -30.52 -18.65
N PRO A 285 -13.77 -31.47 -18.84
CA PRO A 285 -14.10 -32.88 -18.83
C PRO A 285 -14.46 -33.36 -17.44
#